data_f03666c05d152301ef9dfc68d7fc5634
#
_entry.id   f03666c05d152301ef9dfc68d7fc5634
#
_cell.length_a   1.000
_cell.length_b   1.000
_cell.length_c   1.000
_cell.angle_alpha   90.00
_cell.angle_beta   90.00
_cell.angle_gamma   90.00
#
_symmetry.space_group_name_H-M   'P 1'
#
loop_
_entity.id
_entity.type
_entity.pdbx_description
1 polymer ?
#
loop_
_entity_poly.entity_id
_entity_poly.type
_entity_poly.pdbx_seq_one_letter_code
_entity_poly.pdbx_strand_id
1 'polypeptide(L)'
;MKRVLLVCLSLMAFCLSARSQPVRKPVYDVAAYLYPAYAADDPRLRPFWPSGIGEWETVLTMQQRNPGHYWDRKPLWGPVNEADPAVMEKEIDQAADHGINVFIFDWYWYDGRPFMETTLTNGFLKAPNRSRMQFYLMWANHDVVNVWDTRISTLPEHNVIWTGKIDRDEFEKICLRNIELFFKQPEYYKIDGKPVFMIYDVKNFIEGLGGVKQAAAAVRWFRRQVRKAGFPGLELQFTMWGPNLNYSGFDAGKTDRPREALVRKIGFNSSSHYQFAHFIPMDDEYPHIVDQAVAEWERIDHDFTLPYYPHISIGWDNSPRIVKSPRVRNNTPENFEAALRRARAWVDAHPGLHPLITVNSWNEWTETSYLQPDNVYGYGYLEALKRVFVDEP
;
A
#
# COMPACT_ATOMS: atom_id res chain seq x y z
N MET A 1 -57.13 -16.17 -62.83
CA MET A 1 -55.91 -16.90 -62.44
C MET A 1 -54.79 -15.86 -62.12
N LYS A 2 -54.57 -15.50 -60.93
CA LYS A 2 -53.48 -14.58 -60.52
C LYS A 2 -52.57 -15.39 -59.59
N ARG A 3 -51.32 -15.60 -60.01
CA ARG A 3 -50.26 -16.21 -59.19
C ARG A 3 -49.69 -15.17 -58.24
N VAL A 4 -49.75 -15.45 -56.95
CA VAL A 4 -49.05 -14.66 -55.91
C VAL A 4 -47.68 -15.28 -55.71
N LEU A 5 -46.65 -14.46 -55.90
CA LEU A 5 -45.24 -14.84 -55.67
C LEU A 5 -44.87 -14.51 -54.23
N LEU A 6 -44.56 -15.49 -53.39
CA LEU A 6 -44.14 -15.34 -52.03
C LEU A 6 -42.62 -15.19 -52.03
N VAL A 7 -42.11 -14.02 -51.65
CA VAL A 7 -40.66 -13.77 -51.44
C VAL A 7 -40.37 -14.00 -49.98
N CYS A 8 -39.61 -15.07 -49.66
CA CYS A 8 -39.06 -15.30 -48.34
C CYS A 8 -37.73 -14.52 -48.20
N LEU A 9 -37.74 -13.46 -47.43
CA LEU A 9 -36.50 -12.80 -46.96
C LEU A 9 -35.92 -13.57 -45.78
N SER A 10 -34.78 -14.25 -46.01
CA SER A 10 -33.97 -14.85 -44.95
C SER A 10 -33.08 -13.78 -44.33
N LEU A 11 -33.39 -13.32 -43.13
CA LEU A 11 -32.49 -12.52 -42.30
C LEU A 11 -31.43 -13.45 -41.68
N MET A 12 -30.21 -13.46 -42.22
CA MET A 12 -29.05 -14.00 -41.55
C MET A 12 -28.61 -13.02 -40.44
N ALA A 13 -28.90 -13.35 -39.19
CA ALA A 13 -28.34 -12.66 -38.03
C ALA A 13 -26.86 -13.08 -37.90
N PHE A 14 -25.94 -12.20 -38.26
CA PHE A 14 -24.51 -12.36 -37.93
C PHE A 14 -24.35 -12.05 -36.42
N CYS A 15 -24.34 -13.07 -35.58
CA CYS A 15 -23.81 -12.97 -34.23
C CYS A 15 -22.29 -12.78 -34.31
N LEU A 16 -21.83 -11.54 -34.27
CA LEU A 16 -20.45 -11.20 -33.95
C LEU A 16 -20.20 -11.60 -32.50
N SER A 17 -19.74 -12.83 -32.28
CA SER A 17 -19.11 -13.19 -31.00
C SER A 17 -17.83 -12.39 -30.86
N ALA A 18 -17.91 -11.31 -30.08
CA ALA A 18 -16.73 -10.64 -29.58
C ALA A 18 -15.92 -11.66 -28.77
N ARG A 19 -14.93 -12.28 -29.39
CA ARG A 19 -13.91 -13.04 -28.65
C ARG A 19 -13.20 -12.01 -27.75
N SER A 20 -13.46 -12.08 -26.45
CA SER A 20 -12.62 -11.40 -25.45
C SER A 20 -11.18 -11.86 -25.70
N GLN A 21 -10.32 -10.94 -26.06
CA GLN A 21 -8.89 -11.25 -26.12
C GLN A 21 -8.48 -11.75 -24.71
N PRO A 22 -7.63 -12.79 -24.63
CA PRO A 22 -7.10 -13.19 -23.35
C PRO A 22 -6.42 -11.97 -22.70
N VAL A 23 -6.84 -11.60 -21.48
CA VAL A 23 -6.21 -10.53 -20.71
C VAL A 23 -4.74 -10.91 -20.57
N ARG A 24 -3.87 -10.17 -21.24
CA ARG A 24 -2.43 -10.41 -21.17
C ARG A 24 -2.01 -10.13 -19.72
N LYS A 25 -1.35 -11.09 -19.05
CA LYS A 25 -0.82 -10.86 -17.71
C LYS A 25 0.10 -9.64 -17.77
N PRO A 26 -0.04 -8.64 -16.89
CA PRO A 26 0.85 -7.49 -16.87
C PRO A 26 2.30 -7.97 -16.68
N VAL A 27 3.24 -7.26 -17.28
CA VAL A 27 4.67 -7.59 -17.17
C VAL A 27 5.17 -7.27 -15.78
N TYR A 28 4.62 -6.20 -15.17
CA TYR A 28 4.97 -5.73 -13.83
C TYR A 28 3.75 -5.80 -12.92
N ASP A 29 3.98 -6.14 -11.66
CA ASP A 29 3.01 -5.96 -10.60
C ASP A 29 3.27 -4.59 -9.96
N VAL A 30 2.41 -3.61 -10.25
CA VAL A 30 2.48 -2.26 -9.67
C VAL A 30 1.50 -2.18 -8.52
N ALA A 31 2.02 -2.09 -7.31
CA ALA A 31 1.25 -2.16 -6.07
C ALA A 31 1.21 -0.80 -5.37
N ALA A 32 0.03 -0.19 -5.25
CA ALA A 32 -0.16 1.07 -4.54
C ALA A 32 -0.65 0.83 -3.11
N TYR A 33 0.00 1.46 -2.12
CA TYR A 33 -0.50 1.50 -0.75
C TYR A 33 -1.81 2.25 -0.70
N LEU A 34 -2.76 1.72 0.06
CA LEU A 34 -4.08 2.30 0.27
C LEU A 34 -4.33 2.49 1.76
N TYR A 35 -4.38 3.75 2.18
CA TYR A 35 -4.64 4.18 3.54
C TYR A 35 -6.15 4.29 3.79
N PRO A 36 -6.74 3.53 4.74
CA PRO A 36 -8.19 3.36 4.82
C PRO A 36 -8.92 4.39 5.71
N ALA A 37 -8.37 5.58 5.91
CA ALA A 37 -8.93 6.57 6.83
C ALA A 37 -10.09 7.42 6.24
N TYR A 38 -10.49 7.17 5.01
CA TYR A 38 -11.55 7.90 4.30
C TYR A 38 -12.92 7.18 4.35
N ALA A 39 -13.04 6.21 5.25
CA ALA A 39 -14.29 5.59 5.65
C ALA A 39 -14.49 5.81 7.15
N ALA A 40 -15.60 6.46 7.55
CA ALA A 40 -15.75 7.00 8.90
C ALA A 40 -16.68 6.19 9.81
N ASP A 41 -16.87 4.94 9.53
CA ASP A 41 -17.80 4.05 10.21
C ASP A 41 -17.21 3.34 11.45
N ASP A 42 -15.90 3.44 11.73
CA ASP A 42 -15.36 3.02 13.01
C ASP A 42 -15.54 4.12 14.08
N PRO A 43 -16.28 3.88 15.16
CA PRO A 43 -16.53 4.89 16.20
C PRO A 43 -15.24 5.40 16.87
N ARG A 44 -14.13 4.63 16.80
CA ARG A 44 -12.81 5.02 17.35
C ARG A 44 -12.16 6.16 16.55
N LEU A 45 -12.66 6.45 15.34
CA LEU A 45 -12.20 7.57 14.53
C LEU A 45 -12.78 8.92 14.99
N ARG A 46 -13.91 8.92 15.68
CA ARG A 46 -14.61 10.15 16.09
C ARG A 46 -13.79 11.10 16.95
N PRO A 47 -12.90 10.66 17.86
CA PRO A 47 -12.00 11.57 18.57
C PRO A 47 -11.05 12.33 17.64
N PHE A 48 -10.65 11.72 16.52
CA PHE A 48 -9.77 12.34 15.51
C PHE A 48 -10.56 13.17 14.50
N TRP A 49 -11.69 12.64 14.01
CA TRP A 49 -12.50 13.24 12.96
C TRP A 49 -14.00 13.22 13.35
N PRO A 50 -14.43 14.17 14.19
CA PRO A 50 -15.81 14.19 14.75
C PRO A 50 -16.90 14.42 13.70
N SER A 51 -16.59 15.01 12.54
CA SER A 51 -17.57 15.21 11.45
C SER A 51 -18.06 13.91 10.82
N GLY A 52 -17.34 12.79 11.04
CA GLY A 52 -17.75 11.49 10.53
C GLY A 52 -17.42 11.25 9.05
N ILE A 53 -16.51 12.01 8.47
CA ILE A 53 -16.00 11.82 7.09
C ILE A 53 -14.55 11.31 7.05
N GLY A 54 -14.05 10.80 8.19
CA GLY A 54 -12.66 10.35 8.29
C GLY A 54 -11.67 11.48 8.09
N GLU A 55 -10.48 11.17 7.59
CA GLU A 55 -9.41 12.14 7.40
C GLU A 55 -9.71 13.21 6.34
N TRP A 56 -10.79 13.08 5.55
CA TRP A 56 -11.27 14.19 4.74
C TRP A 56 -11.52 15.45 5.56
N GLU A 57 -11.87 15.32 6.85
CA GLU A 57 -12.01 16.46 7.73
C GLU A 57 -10.70 17.26 7.82
N THR A 58 -9.56 16.60 7.97
CA THR A 58 -8.25 17.26 7.98
C THR A 58 -7.92 17.88 6.63
N VAL A 59 -8.16 17.16 5.54
CA VAL A 59 -7.90 17.64 4.16
C VAL A 59 -8.72 18.89 3.82
N LEU A 60 -10.01 18.91 4.18
CA LEU A 60 -10.92 19.99 3.81
C LEU A 60 -10.83 21.21 4.75
N THR A 61 -10.41 21.01 6.00
CA THR A 61 -10.34 22.10 7.00
C THR A 61 -8.93 22.60 7.24
N MET A 62 -7.97 22.10 6.50
CA MET A 62 -6.58 22.49 6.64
C MET A 62 -6.39 24.01 6.53
N GLN A 63 -5.61 24.55 7.45
CA GLN A 63 -5.21 25.94 7.47
C GLN A 63 -3.75 26.07 7.07
N GLN A 64 -3.37 27.22 6.50
CA GLN A 64 -1.97 27.57 6.31
C GLN A 64 -1.23 27.54 7.64
N ARG A 65 -0.34 26.59 7.82
CA ARG A 65 0.40 26.38 9.06
C ARG A 65 1.83 26.92 9.01
N ASN A 66 2.37 27.10 7.80
CA ASN A 66 3.73 27.55 7.57
C ASN A 66 3.72 28.88 6.82
N PRO A 67 4.42 29.94 7.29
CA PRO A 67 4.57 31.18 6.56
C PRO A 67 5.15 30.93 5.15
N GLY A 68 4.52 31.53 4.13
CA GLY A 68 4.98 31.39 2.74
C GLY A 68 4.69 30.05 2.07
N HIS A 69 4.00 29.14 2.76
CA HIS A 69 3.55 27.88 2.17
C HIS A 69 2.04 27.71 2.38
N TYR A 70 1.33 27.59 1.26
CA TYR A 70 -0.10 27.30 1.23
C TYR A 70 -0.34 25.93 0.61
N TRP A 71 -0.93 25.04 1.39
CA TRP A 71 -1.36 23.74 0.90
C TRP A 71 -2.77 23.87 0.32
N ASP A 72 -2.94 23.75 -0.99
CA ASP A 72 -4.23 23.88 -1.70
C ASP A 72 -4.45 22.67 -2.62
N ARG A 73 -4.56 21.50 -2.04
CA ARG A 73 -4.85 20.25 -2.74
C ARG A 73 -6.31 19.87 -2.50
N LYS A 74 -7.06 19.64 -3.58
CA LYS A 74 -8.49 19.28 -3.52
C LYS A 74 -8.74 18.07 -4.38
N PRO A 75 -9.43 17.03 -3.84
CA PRO A 75 -9.76 15.86 -4.62
C PRO A 75 -10.78 16.23 -5.71
N LEU A 76 -10.51 15.85 -6.96
CA LEU A 76 -11.47 16.07 -8.07
C LEU A 76 -12.75 15.23 -7.90
N TRP A 77 -12.68 14.14 -7.16
CA TRP A 77 -13.84 13.30 -6.87
C TRP A 77 -14.63 13.76 -5.64
N GLY A 78 -14.13 14.80 -4.95
CA GLY A 78 -14.68 15.23 -3.66
C GLY A 78 -14.31 14.28 -2.52
N PRO A 79 -14.84 14.54 -1.31
CA PRO A 79 -14.61 13.70 -0.13
C PRO A 79 -15.49 12.44 -0.21
N VAL A 80 -15.03 11.43 -0.92
CA VAL A 80 -15.75 10.17 -1.13
C VAL A 80 -15.60 9.23 0.08
N ASN A 81 -16.59 8.35 0.29
CA ASN A 81 -16.52 7.30 1.30
C ASN A 81 -15.99 6.01 0.66
N GLU A 82 -14.76 5.63 0.93
CA GLU A 82 -14.13 4.45 0.35
C GLU A 82 -14.69 3.12 0.86
N ALA A 83 -15.56 3.11 1.87
CA ALA A 83 -16.34 1.94 2.25
C ALA A 83 -17.59 1.73 1.37
N ASP A 84 -17.91 2.66 0.46
CA ASP A 84 -18.96 2.48 -0.53
C ASP A 84 -18.44 1.66 -1.72
N PRO A 85 -19.07 0.51 -2.05
CA PRO A 85 -18.66 -0.30 -3.20
C PRO A 85 -18.66 0.44 -4.54
N ALA A 86 -19.56 1.42 -4.73
CA ALA A 86 -19.60 2.19 -5.98
C ALA A 86 -18.44 3.19 -6.08
N VAL A 87 -17.99 3.74 -4.96
CA VAL A 87 -16.77 4.55 -4.90
C VAL A 87 -15.55 3.68 -5.22
N MET A 88 -15.44 2.54 -4.56
CA MET A 88 -14.32 1.62 -4.77
C MET A 88 -14.31 1.03 -6.20
N GLU A 89 -15.49 0.81 -6.81
CA GLU A 89 -15.59 0.42 -8.22
C GLU A 89 -14.91 1.44 -9.13
N LYS A 90 -15.19 2.73 -8.93
CA LYS A 90 -14.55 3.81 -9.68
C LYS A 90 -13.03 3.85 -9.44
N GLU A 91 -12.60 3.67 -8.20
CA GLU A 91 -11.17 3.68 -7.83
C GLU A 91 -10.42 2.51 -8.48
N ILE A 92 -10.99 1.31 -8.44
CA ILE A 92 -10.43 0.13 -9.10
C ILE A 92 -10.31 0.36 -10.61
N ASP A 93 -11.34 0.91 -11.25
CA ASP A 93 -11.30 1.19 -12.69
C ASP A 93 -10.19 2.18 -13.01
N GLN A 94 -10.11 3.29 -12.28
CA GLN A 94 -9.07 4.28 -12.52
C GLN A 94 -7.66 3.73 -12.26
N ALA A 95 -7.46 2.99 -11.19
CA ALA A 95 -6.18 2.37 -10.89
C ALA A 95 -5.76 1.35 -11.97
N ALA A 96 -6.66 0.44 -12.33
CA ALA A 96 -6.39 -0.62 -13.32
C ALA A 96 -6.17 -0.08 -14.74
N ASP A 97 -6.94 0.94 -15.14
CA ASP A 97 -6.80 1.57 -16.47
C ASP A 97 -5.46 2.32 -16.62
N HIS A 98 -4.80 2.64 -15.50
CA HIS A 98 -3.52 3.33 -15.45
C HIS A 98 -2.33 2.43 -15.04
N GLY A 99 -2.52 1.11 -15.01
CA GLY A 99 -1.44 0.16 -14.82
C GLY A 99 -1.15 -0.26 -13.39
N ILE A 100 -1.94 0.19 -12.41
CA ILE A 100 -1.92 -0.37 -11.06
C ILE A 100 -2.76 -1.65 -11.06
N ASN A 101 -2.21 -2.75 -10.58
CA ASN A 101 -2.89 -4.04 -10.55
C ASN A 101 -2.95 -4.68 -9.17
N VAL A 102 -2.37 -4.03 -8.16
CA VAL A 102 -2.41 -4.48 -6.76
C VAL A 102 -2.65 -3.29 -5.82
N PHE A 103 -3.58 -3.42 -4.88
CA PHE A 103 -3.67 -2.55 -3.73
C PHE A 103 -3.03 -3.18 -2.49
N ILE A 104 -2.20 -2.43 -1.78
CA ILE A 104 -1.63 -2.81 -0.49
C ILE A 104 -2.44 -2.10 0.57
N PHE A 105 -3.35 -2.80 1.22
CA PHE A 105 -4.13 -2.18 2.28
C PHE A 105 -3.31 -1.99 3.54
N ASP A 106 -3.22 -0.76 4.03
CA ASP A 106 -2.75 -0.47 5.37
C ASP A 106 -3.77 -1.04 6.35
N TRP A 107 -3.44 -2.19 6.92
CA TRP A 107 -4.35 -2.94 7.76
C TRP A 107 -3.95 -2.79 9.23
N TYR A 108 -4.90 -2.41 10.06
CA TYR A 108 -4.68 -2.07 11.46
C TYR A 108 -5.41 -3.00 12.41
N TRP A 109 -4.80 -3.22 13.56
CA TRP A 109 -5.37 -4.02 14.65
C TRP A 109 -5.03 -3.42 15.99
N TYR A 110 -6.04 -2.95 16.73
CA TYR A 110 -5.89 -2.36 18.06
C TYR A 110 -7.02 -2.82 18.96
N ASP A 111 -6.75 -2.95 20.26
CA ASP A 111 -7.74 -3.40 21.28
C ASP A 111 -8.44 -4.72 20.92
N GLY A 112 -7.67 -5.69 20.44
CA GLY A 112 -8.19 -7.03 20.15
C GLY A 112 -9.12 -7.15 18.95
N ARG A 113 -9.16 -6.14 18.06
CA ARG A 113 -10.04 -6.10 16.89
C ARG A 113 -9.47 -5.25 15.75
N PRO A 114 -9.94 -5.48 14.50
CA PRO A 114 -9.52 -4.66 13.37
C PRO A 114 -9.92 -3.19 13.55
N PHE A 115 -9.15 -2.29 12.96
CA PHE A 115 -9.40 -0.87 12.94
C PHE A 115 -9.34 -0.35 11.50
N MET A 116 -10.27 0.52 11.10
CA MET A 116 -10.40 1.06 9.73
C MET A 116 -10.52 -0.02 8.62
N GLU A 117 -11.12 -1.16 8.91
CA GLU A 117 -11.14 -2.28 7.95
C GLU A 117 -12.26 -2.17 6.90
N THR A 118 -13.19 -1.25 7.05
CA THR A 118 -14.41 -1.17 6.23
C THR A 118 -14.15 -0.78 4.78
N THR A 119 -13.11 0.00 4.50
CA THR A 119 -12.64 0.25 3.13
C THR A 119 -12.35 -1.07 2.39
N LEU A 120 -11.72 -2.04 3.07
CA LEU A 120 -11.48 -3.36 2.50
C LEU A 120 -12.75 -4.21 2.46
N THR A 121 -13.45 -4.36 3.61
CA THR A 121 -14.53 -5.35 3.75
C THR A 121 -15.85 -4.91 3.16
N ASN A 122 -16.15 -3.63 3.16
CA ASN A 122 -17.39 -3.05 2.60
C ASN A 122 -17.15 -2.40 1.23
N GLY A 123 -16.05 -1.69 1.04
CA GLY A 123 -15.67 -1.10 -0.24
C GLY A 123 -15.15 -2.17 -1.21
N PHE A 124 -13.90 -2.56 -1.07
CA PHE A 124 -13.19 -3.39 -2.05
C PHE A 124 -13.83 -4.78 -2.26
N LEU A 125 -14.06 -5.56 -1.20
CA LEU A 125 -14.58 -6.92 -1.32
C LEU A 125 -16.04 -6.98 -1.83
N LYS A 126 -16.75 -5.85 -1.85
CA LYS A 126 -18.10 -5.77 -2.41
C LYS A 126 -18.16 -5.01 -3.73
N ALA A 127 -17.06 -4.43 -4.20
CA ALA A 127 -17.03 -3.76 -5.50
C ALA A 127 -17.30 -4.76 -6.64
N PRO A 128 -18.19 -4.42 -7.61
CA PRO A 128 -18.59 -5.34 -8.67
C PRO A 128 -17.43 -5.74 -9.59
N ASN A 129 -16.46 -4.83 -9.77
CA ASN A 129 -15.30 -4.98 -10.64
C ASN A 129 -14.01 -5.41 -9.90
N ARG A 130 -14.10 -5.84 -8.63
CA ARG A 130 -12.92 -6.19 -7.81
C ARG A 130 -11.97 -7.20 -8.47
N SER A 131 -12.47 -8.03 -9.37
CA SER A 131 -11.65 -8.99 -10.13
C SER A 131 -10.62 -8.36 -11.06
N ARG A 132 -10.69 -7.03 -11.28
CA ARG A 132 -9.69 -6.26 -12.02
C ARG A 132 -8.45 -5.91 -11.19
N MET A 133 -8.52 -6.07 -9.86
CA MET A 133 -7.50 -5.63 -8.93
C MET A 133 -7.16 -6.75 -7.96
N GLN A 134 -5.88 -7.02 -7.73
CA GLN A 134 -5.45 -7.86 -6.62
C GLN A 134 -5.20 -7.01 -5.36
N PHE A 135 -5.13 -7.66 -4.20
CA PHE A 135 -4.79 -6.95 -2.97
C PHE A 135 -4.01 -7.82 -1.99
N TYR A 136 -3.24 -7.19 -1.13
CA TYR A 136 -2.69 -7.83 0.05
C TYR A 136 -2.66 -6.87 1.25
N LEU A 137 -2.39 -7.41 2.42
CA LEU A 137 -2.38 -6.68 3.66
C LEU A 137 -0.95 -6.33 4.07
N MET A 138 -0.72 -5.05 4.37
CA MET A 138 0.39 -4.61 5.19
C MET A 138 -0.16 -4.35 6.60
N TRP A 139 0.24 -5.17 7.57
CA TRP A 139 -0.13 -4.90 8.95
C TRP A 139 0.67 -3.71 9.48
N ALA A 140 0.00 -2.56 9.56
CA ALA A 140 0.54 -1.31 10.07
C ALA A 140 0.56 -1.32 11.61
N ASN A 141 1.44 -2.14 12.17
CA ASN A 141 1.58 -2.44 13.59
C ASN A 141 2.43 -1.41 14.35
N HIS A 142 2.32 -0.13 13.98
CA HIS A 142 2.92 0.98 14.73
C HIS A 142 1.99 1.43 15.87
N ASP A 143 2.55 2.14 16.85
CA ASP A 143 1.73 2.76 17.87
C ASP A 143 0.94 3.94 17.30
N VAL A 144 -0.34 4.07 17.66
CA VAL A 144 -1.13 5.27 17.36
C VAL A 144 -0.83 6.31 18.41
N VAL A 145 -0.37 7.45 17.94
CA VAL A 145 -0.05 8.60 18.78
C VAL A 145 -0.96 9.78 18.40
N ASN A 146 -0.98 10.81 19.21
CA ASN A 146 -1.83 11.99 19.04
C ASN A 146 -1.54 12.85 17.79
N VAL A 147 -0.59 12.45 16.93
CA VAL A 147 -0.18 13.20 15.72
C VAL A 147 -1.25 13.19 14.62
N TRP A 148 -2.17 12.24 14.63
CA TRP A 148 -3.23 12.16 13.61
C TRP A 148 -4.24 13.31 13.68
N ASP A 149 -4.34 13.99 14.83
CA ASP A 149 -5.16 15.18 14.94
C ASP A 149 -4.43 16.29 15.70
N THR A 150 -4.10 17.35 15.00
CA THR A 150 -3.44 18.53 15.57
C THR A 150 -4.29 19.28 16.59
N ARG A 151 -5.60 19.04 16.67
CA ARG A 151 -6.50 19.56 17.71
C ARG A 151 -6.27 18.86 19.04
N ILE A 152 -5.82 17.60 19.01
CA ILE A 152 -5.46 16.80 20.18
C ILE A 152 -3.97 16.98 20.52
N SER A 153 -3.18 17.59 19.66
CA SER A 153 -1.73 17.79 19.81
C SER A 153 -1.31 18.77 20.91
N THR A 154 -2.24 19.26 21.71
CA THR A 154 -1.94 19.92 22.99
C THR A 154 -1.44 18.96 24.07
N LEU A 155 -1.57 17.65 23.84
CA LEU A 155 -0.96 16.62 24.67
C LEU A 155 0.53 16.49 24.31
N PRO A 156 1.41 16.12 25.26
CA PRO A 156 2.82 15.92 24.97
C PRO A 156 3.01 15.02 23.76
N GLU A 157 3.93 15.41 22.88
CA GLU A 157 4.31 14.60 21.73
C GLU A 157 4.61 13.17 22.17
N HIS A 158 4.11 12.17 21.41
CA HIS A 158 4.28 10.73 21.65
C HIS A 158 3.42 10.09 22.75
N ASN A 159 2.30 10.69 23.13
CA ASN A 159 1.35 9.96 23.96
C ASN A 159 0.73 8.82 23.15
N VAL A 160 1.05 7.57 23.48
CA VAL A 160 0.51 6.38 22.80
C VAL A 160 -0.95 6.24 23.20
N ILE A 161 -1.85 6.30 22.20
CA ILE A 161 -3.29 6.07 22.37
C ILE A 161 -3.57 4.57 22.33
N TRP A 162 -3.06 3.90 21.30
CA TRP A 162 -3.10 2.44 21.15
C TRP A 162 -1.73 1.92 20.75
N THR A 163 -1.31 0.83 21.38
CA THR A 163 -0.06 0.17 21.01
C THR A 163 -0.27 -0.77 19.83
N GLY A 164 0.69 -0.76 18.89
CA GLY A 164 0.77 -1.74 17.81
C GLY A 164 1.40 -3.07 18.22
N LYS A 165 1.90 -3.17 19.46
CA LYS A 165 2.48 -4.40 20.04
C LYS A 165 1.36 -5.33 20.46
N ILE A 166 1.47 -6.61 20.08
CA ILE A 166 0.53 -7.66 20.46
C ILE A 166 1.30 -8.87 21.01
N ASP A 167 0.65 -9.62 21.86
CA ASP A 167 1.19 -10.88 22.34
C ASP A 167 0.99 -12.03 21.33
N ARG A 168 1.40 -13.22 21.74
CA ARG A 168 1.35 -14.41 20.91
C ARG A 168 -0.09 -14.85 20.61
N ASP A 169 -0.99 -14.80 21.55
CA ASP A 169 -2.37 -15.28 21.41
C ASP A 169 -3.13 -14.36 20.44
N GLU A 170 -2.93 -13.06 20.59
CA GLU A 170 -3.49 -12.07 19.68
C GLU A 170 -2.95 -12.23 18.25
N PHE A 171 -1.65 -12.48 18.10
CA PHE A 171 -1.05 -12.76 16.80
C PHE A 171 -1.65 -13.99 16.13
N GLU A 172 -1.86 -15.08 16.89
CA GLU A 172 -2.50 -16.29 16.36
C GLU A 172 -3.93 -16.02 15.88
N LYS A 173 -4.70 -15.24 16.64
CA LYS A 173 -6.05 -14.79 16.28
C LYS A 173 -6.05 -13.99 14.97
N ILE A 174 -5.15 -13.01 14.83
CA ILE A 174 -4.96 -12.24 13.60
C ILE A 174 -4.67 -13.15 12.41
N CYS A 175 -3.70 -14.06 12.56
CA CYS A 175 -3.27 -14.94 11.47
C CYS A 175 -4.41 -15.84 10.98
N LEU A 176 -5.14 -16.49 11.90
CA LEU A 176 -6.25 -17.40 11.55
C LEU A 176 -7.38 -16.62 10.87
N ARG A 177 -7.69 -15.43 11.39
CA ARG A 177 -8.70 -14.55 10.80
C ARG A 177 -8.32 -14.13 9.38
N ASN A 178 -7.09 -13.68 9.17
CA ASN A 178 -6.64 -13.21 7.86
C ASN A 178 -6.55 -14.34 6.82
N ILE A 179 -6.17 -15.55 7.25
CA ILE A 179 -6.24 -16.72 6.37
C ILE A 179 -7.69 -16.97 5.92
N GLU A 180 -8.63 -16.94 6.85
CA GLU A 180 -10.03 -17.28 6.57
C GLU A 180 -10.73 -16.21 5.73
N LEU A 181 -10.60 -14.94 6.08
CA LEU A 181 -11.33 -13.85 5.46
C LEU A 181 -10.69 -13.33 4.20
N PHE A 182 -9.34 -13.30 4.13
CA PHE A 182 -8.63 -12.59 3.08
C PHE A 182 -7.79 -13.51 2.19
N PHE A 183 -6.91 -14.37 2.73
CA PHE A 183 -5.99 -15.16 1.89
C PHE A 183 -6.71 -16.09 0.92
N LYS A 184 -7.93 -16.53 1.27
CA LYS A 184 -8.78 -17.38 0.44
C LYS A 184 -9.53 -16.63 -0.66
N GLN A 185 -9.53 -15.29 -0.63
CA GLN A 185 -10.16 -14.51 -1.71
C GLN A 185 -9.40 -14.75 -3.03
N PRO A 186 -10.11 -14.88 -4.16
CA PRO A 186 -9.48 -15.07 -5.46
C PRO A 186 -8.50 -13.94 -5.80
N GLU A 187 -8.85 -12.70 -5.42
CA GLU A 187 -8.09 -11.49 -5.67
C GLU A 187 -6.93 -11.28 -4.68
N TYR A 188 -6.78 -12.13 -3.66
CA TYR A 188 -5.65 -11.98 -2.75
C TYR A 188 -4.33 -12.21 -3.48
N TYR A 189 -3.42 -11.25 -3.40
CA TYR A 189 -2.16 -11.28 -4.12
C TYR A 189 -1.22 -12.37 -3.61
N LYS A 190 -0.60 -13.08 -4.56
CA LYS A 190 0.25 -14.23 -4.28
C LYS A 190 1.49 -14.20 -5.16
N ILE A 191 2.65 -14.43 -4.56
CA ILE A 191 3.90 -14.70 -5.26
C ILE A 191 4.17 -16.21 -5.21
N ASP A 192 4.30 -16.87 -6.35
CA ASP A 192 4.46 -18.32 -6.48
C ASP A 192 3.36 -19.12 -5.73
N GLY A 193 2.12 -18.63 -5.78
CA GLY A 193 0.99 -19.23 -5.07
C GLY A 193 0.97 -19.01 -3.56
N LYS A 194 1.97 -18.32 -2.99
CA LYS A 194 2.08 -18.00 -1.57
C LYS A 194 1.39 -16.65 -1.31
N PRO A 195 0.37 -16.57 -0.42
CA PRO A 195 -0.21 -15.29 -0.07
C PRO A 195 0.87 -14.37 0.51
N VAL A 196 0.84 -13.09 0.09
CA VAL A 196 1.74 -12.06 0.59
C VAL A 196 1.15 -11.43 1.84
N PHE A 197 1.96 -11.29 2.88
CA PHE A 197 1.59 -10.55 4.10
C PHE A 197 2.78 -9.72 4.54
N MET A 198 2.56 -8.43 4.79
CA MET A 198 3.63 -7.49 5.11
C MET A 198 3.53 -7.02 6.57
N ILE A 199 4.67 -6.92 7.24
CA ILE A 199 4.80 -6.33 8.59
C ILE A 199 5.45 -4.96 8.45
N TYR A 200 4.78 -3.93 8.96
CA TYR A 200 5.25 -2.55 8.86
C TYR A 200 6.35 -2.25 9.88
N ASP A 201 6.13 -2.53 11.16
CA ASP A 201 7.11 -2.27 12.23
C ASP A 201 7.68 -3.58 12.79
N VAL A 202 8.88 -3.93 12.32
CA VAL A 202 9.60 -5.15 12.76
C VAL A 202 9.97 -5.08 14.24
N LYS A 203 10.27 -3.88 14.77
CA LYS A 203 10.61 -3.71 16.19
C LYS A 203 9.41 -3.99 17.07
N ASN A 204 8.26 -3.36 16.80
CA ASN A 204 7.03 -3.62 17.55
C ASN A 204 6.59 -5.08 17.45
N PHE A 205 6.77 -5.71 16.26
CA PHE A 205 6.51 -7.14 16.07
C PHE A 205 7.37 -8.02 16.98
N ILE A 206 8.68 -7.75 17.07
CA ILE A 206 9.59 -8.50 17.92
C ILE A 206 9.28 -8.28 19.41
N GLU A 207 9.12 -7.03 19.81
CA GLU A 207 8.91 -6.65 21.21
C GLU A 207 7.57 -7.17 21.73
N GLY A 208 6.51 -7.05 20.97
CA GLY A 208 5.18 -7.54 21.33
C GLY A 208 5.15 -9.05 21.53
N LEU A 209 5.85 -9.79 20.66
CA LEU A 209 5.95 -11.26 20.76
C LEU A 209 6.94 -11.75 21.82
N GLY A 210 7.63 -10.87 22.54
CA GLY A 210 8.56 -11.22 23.62
C GLY A 210 9.98 -11.55 23.15
N GLY A 211 10.39 -11.05 21.98
CA GLY A 211 11.77 -11.15 21.48
C GLY A 211 11.91 -11.99 20.21
N VAL A 212 13.11 -11.98 19.63
CA VAL A 212 13.42 -12.58 18.32
C VAL A 212 13.11 -14.08 18.26
N LYS A 213 13.42 -14.84 19.32
CA LYS A 213 13.16 -16.30 19.38
C LYS A 213 11.65 -16.58 19.32
N GLN A 214 10.87 -15.82 20.06
CA GLN A 214 9.41 -15.92 20.13
C GLN A 214 8.76 -15.48 18.80
N ALA A 215 9.22 -14.36 18.22
CA ALA A 215 8.79 -13.92 16.90
C ALA A 215 9.06 -14.98 15.82
N ALA A 216 10.25 -15.56 15.80
CA ALA A 216 10.57 -16.67 14.89
C ALA A 216 9.67 -17.90 15.10
N ALA A 217 9.33 -18.21 16.34
CA ALA A 217 8.41 -19.31 16.65
C ALA A 217 6.98 -19.00 16.19
N ALA A 218 6.54 -17.76 16.34
CA ALA A 218 5.25 -17.25 15.85
C ALA A 218 5.14 -17.36 14.32
N VAL A 219 6.15 -16.89 13.59
CA VAL A 219 6.19 -16.97 12.13
C VAL A 219 6.20 -18.43 11.64
N ARG A 220 6.98 -19.32 12.30
CA ARG A 220 6.93 -20.76 11.96
C ARG A 220 5.55 -21.36 12.17
N TRP A 221 4.85 -20.95 13.21
CA TRP A 221 3.48 -21.40 13.46
C TRP A 221 2.53 -20.85 12.38
N PHE A 222 2.60 -19.58 12.05
CA PHE A 222 1.79 -18.94 11.00
C PHE A 222 1.96 -19.67 9.65
N ARG A 223 3.19 -19.95 9.24
CA ARG A 223 3.49 -20.72 8.02
C ARG A 223 2.85 -22.11 8.02
N ARG A 224 2.79 -22.77 9.20
CA ARG A 224 2.08 -24.07 9.30
C ARG A 224 0.58 -23.90 9.10
N GLN A 225 -0.04 -22.86 9.65
CA GLN A 225 -1.48 -22.61 9.44
C GLN A 225 -1.81 -22.30 7.98
N VAL A 226 -0.98 -21.47 7.33
CA VAL A 226 -1.13 -21.15 5.90
C VAL A 226 -1.05 -22.42 5.04
N ARG A 227 -0.11 -23.33 5.32
CA ARG A 227 -0.05 -24.63 4.63
C ARG A 227 -1.26 -25.52 4.93
N LYS A 228 -1.76 -25.55 6.16
CA LYS A 228 -2.99 -26.28 6.51
C LYS A 228 -4.21 -25.73 5.76
N ALA A 229 -4.21 -24.46 5.44
CA ALA A 229 -5.25 -23.82 4.63
C ALA A 229 -5.15 -24.11 3.11
N GLY A 230 -4.14 -24.92 2.69
CA GLY A 230 -3.98 -25.36 1.30
C GLY A 230 -3.00 -24.55 0.46
N PHE A 231 -2.30 -23.57 1.04
CA PHE A 231 -1.30 -22.80 0.32
C PHE A 231 0.09 -23.46 0.36
N PRO A 232 0.95 -23.28 -0.64
CA PRO A 232 2.30 -23.85 -0.65
C PRO A 232 3.22 -23.27 0.42
N GLY A 233 2.90 -22.06 0.90
CA GLY A 233 3.66 -21.32 1.90
C GLY A 233 3.12 -19.92 2.11
N LEU A 234 3.91 -19.09 2.78
CA LEU A 234 3.62 -17.68 3.05
C LEU A 234 4.78 -16.84 2.49
N GLU A 235 4.49 -15.81 1.73
CA GLU A 235 5.42 -14.74 1.40
C GLU A 235 5.29 -13.65 2.47
N LEU A 236 6.22 -13.68 3.44
CA LEU A 236 6.23 -12.72 4.54
C LEU A 236 7.21 -11.61 4.22
N GLN A 237 6.67 -10.42 3.98
CA GLN A 237 7.44 -9.21 3.69
C GLN A 237 7.59 -8.34 4.94
N PHE A 238 8.54 -7.43 4.92
CA PHE A 238 8.66 -6.38 5.92
C PHE A 238 8.96 -5.03 5.26
N THR A 239 8.53 -3.97 5.93
CA THR A 239 8.88 -2.60 5.53
C THR A 239 10.30 -2.29 5.96
N MET A 240 11.13 -1.88 5.02
CA MET A 240 12.49 -1.44 5.28
C MET A 240 12.46 -0.04 5.90
N TRP A 241 12.85 0.04 7.15
CA TRP A 241 13.06 1.31 7.86
C TRP A 241 14.54 1.42 8.19
N GLY A 242 15.20 2.50 7.88
CA GLY A 242 16.63 2.68 8.13
C GLY A 242 17.11 2.10 9.47
N PRO A 243 17.03 2.82 10.60
CA PRO A 243 17.54 2.34 11.89
C PRO A 243 16.69 1.28 12.58
N ASN A 244 15.43 1.09 12.22
CA ASN A 244 14.50 0.18 12.92
C ASN A 244 14.85 -1.31 12.80
N LEU A 245 15.72 -1.68 11.87
CA LEU A 245 16.28 -3.03 11.78
C LEU A 245 17.49 -3.25 12.69
N ASN A 246 17.94 -2.23 13.39
CA ASN A 246 18.99 -2.34 14.43
C ASN A 246 18.32 -2.69 15.77
N TYR A 247 17.97 -3.96 15.96
CA TYR A 247 17.36 -4.43 17.20
C TYR A 247 18.44 -4.86 18.20
N SER A 248 18.60 -4.11 19.28
CA SER A 248 19.65 -4.32 20.28
C SER A 248 19.53 -5.65 21.06
N GLY A 249 18.37 -6.28 21.04
CA GLY A 249 18.10 -7.58 21.68
C GLY A 249 18.53 -8.80 20.86
N PHE A 250 19.26 -8.62 19.75
CA PHE A 250 19.71 -9.69 18.88
C PHE A 250 21.22 -9.68 18.69
N ASP A 251 21.88 -10.77 19.07
CA ASP A 251 23.27 -11.02 18.74
C ASP A 251 23.32 -11.77 17.39
N ALA A 252 23.81 -11.06 16.37
CA ALA A 252 23.99 -11.60 15.03
C ALA A 252 25.27 -12.47 14.91
N GLY A 253 26.10 -12.54 15.95
CA GLY A 253 27.39 -13.22 15.91
C GLY A 253 28.39 -12.52 14.99
N LYS A 254 29.33 -13.31 14.43
CA LYS A 254 30.33 -12.82 13.48
C LYS A 254 29.73 -12.80 12.06
N THR A 255 29.01 -11.76 11.71
CA THR A 255 28.49 -11.54 10.35
C THR A 255 28.69 -10.09 9.94
N ASP A 256 28.97 -9.87 8.68
CA ASP A 256 29.01 -8.56 8.01
C ASP A 256 27.59 -8.04 7.65
N ARG A 257 26.56 -8.92 7.75
CA ARG A 257 25.16 -8.60 7.45
C ARG A 257 24.24 -8.80 8.66
N PRO A 258 24.40 -8.05 9.76
CA PRO A 258 23.63 -8.28 11.00
C PRO A 258 22.12 -8.05 10.84
N ARG A 259 21.73 -7.10 10.00
CA ARG A 259 20.31 -6.81 9.72
C ARG A 259 19.64 -7.97 8.99
N GLU A 260 20.31 -8.51 7.98
CA GLU A 260 19.82 -9.69 7.25
C GLU A 260 19.72 -10.91 8.18
N ALA A 261 20.72 -11.14 9.03
CA ALA A 261 20.71 -12.24 9.99
C ALA A 261 19.48 -12.15 10.91
N LEU A 262 19.10 -10.96 11.37
CA LEU A 262 17.89 -10.73 12.19
C LEU A 262 16.62 -11.12 11.42
N VAL A 263 16.39 -10.56 10.24
CA VAL A 263 15.15 -10.77 9.49
C VAL A 263 15.01 -12.22 9.00
N ARG A 264 16.13 -12.85 8.60
CA ARG A 264 16.16 -14.29 8.28
C ARG A 264 15.87 -15.17 9.49
N LYS A 265 16.38 -14.81 10.68
CA LYS A 265 16.11 -15.55 11.92
C LYS A 265 14.64 -15.54 12.25
N ILE A 266 13.95 -14.43 12.05
CA ILE A 266 12.50 -14.32 12.23
C ILE A 266 11.77 -15.12 11.15
N GLY A 267 12.25 -15.11 9.92
CA GLY A 267 11.70 -15.86 8.78
C GLY A 267 11.02 -14.98 7.74
N PHE A 268 11.46 -13.75 7.55
CA PHE A 268 11.04 -12.91 6.44
C PHE A 268 11.61 -13.43 5.10
N ASN A 269 10.89 -13.15 4.01
CA ASN A 269 11.25 -13.57 2.65
C ASN A 269 11.74 -12.43 1.78
N SER A 270 11.17 -11.24 1.92
CA SER A 270 11.45 -10.09 1.07
C SER A 270 11.13 -8.80 1.79
N SER A 271 11.50 -7.68 1.17
CA SER A 271 11.24 -6.34 1.71
C SER A 271 10.88 -5.33 0.61
N SER A 272 10.27 -4.24 1.03
CA SER A 272 10.11 -3.01 0.27
C SER A 272 10.11 -1.83 1.25
N HIS A 273 10.02 -0.58 0.76
CA HIS A 273 9.75 0.58 1.60
C HIS A 273 8.26 0.92 1.61
N TYR A 274 7.87 1.80 2.54
CA TYR A 274 6.54 2.39 2.59
C TYR A 274 6.56 3.85 2.12
N GLN A 275 7.50 4.65 2.64
CA GLN A 275 7.60 6.07 2.34
C GLN A 275 9.07 6.52 2.36
N PHE A 276 9.48 7.38 1.43
CA PHE A 276 10.83 7.95 1.37
C PHE A 276 11.21 8.71 2.66
N ALA A 277 10.23 9.35 3.31
CA ALA A 277 10.43 10.07 4.57
C ALA A 277 10.98 9.21 5.72
N HIS A 278 10.92 7.88 5.61
CA HIS A 278 11.46 6.97 6.61
C HIS A 278 12.99 6.88 6.61
N PHE A 279 13.65 7.28 5.52
CA PHE A 279 15.08 7.09 5.37
C PHE A 279 15.80 8.22 4.61
N ILE A 280 15.05 9.19 4.06
CA ILE A 280 15.60 10.34 3.32
C ILE A 280 15.10 11.63 3.97
N PRO A 281 15.96 12.66 4.16
CA PRO A 281 15.51 14.00 4.52
C PRO A 281 14.63 14.59 3.40
N MET A 282 13.40 15.05 3.74
CA MET A 282 12.38 15.39 2.76
C MET A 282 12.32 16.88 2.35
N ASP A 283 13.17 17.77 2.88
CA ASP A 283 13.20 19.18 2.45
C ASP A 283 14.14 19.40 1.26
N ASP A 284 13.79 18.82 0.11
CA ASP A 284 14.62 18.88 -1.10
C ASP A 284 13.77 18.79 -2.39
N GLU A 285 14.43 18.90 -3.54
CA GLU A 285 13.86 18.68 -4.86
C GLU A 285 13.62 17.19 -5.11
N TYR A 286 12.45 16.85 -5.68
CA TYR A 286 12.06 15.46 -5.90
C TYR A 286 13.09 14.61 -6.70
N PRO A 287 13.72 15.11 -7.79
CA PRO A 287 14.75 14.35 -8.46
C PRO A 287 15.94 13.97 -7.57
N HIS A 288 16.38 14.87 -6.67
CA HIS A 288 17.48 14.57 -5.72
C HIS A 288 17.06 13.52 -4.68
N ILE A 289 15.81 13.57 -4.24
CA ILE A 289 15.24 12.54 -3.33
C ILE A 289 15.20 11.19 -4.03
N VAL A 290 14.79 11.15 -5.30
CA VAL A 290 14.79 9.91 -6.09
C VAL A 290 16.21 9.35 -6.28
N ASP A 291 17.21 10.21 -6.48
CA ASP A 291 18.63 9.77 -6.54
C ASP A 291 19.06 9.10 -5.23
N GLN A 292 18.70 9.68 -4.09
CA GLN A 292 18.99 9.07 -2.78
C GLN A 292 18.22 7.75 -2.57
N ALA A 293 16.98 7.66 -3.06
CA ALA A 293 16.20 6.43 -2.99
C ALA A 293 16.83 5.30 -3.81
N VAL A 294 17.32 5.59 -5.01
CA VAL A 294 18.00 4.60 -5.85
C VAL A 294 19.32 4.16 -5.22
N ALA A 295 20.09 5.09 -4.64
CA ALA A 295 21.30 4.74 -3.90
C ALA A 295 21.01 3.82 -2.70
N GLU A 296 19.87 4.01 -2.05
CA GLU A 296 19.40 3.12 -0.96
C GLU A 296 19.04 1.72 -1.50
N TRP A 297 18.41 1.61 -2.67
CA TRP A 297 18.12 0.29 -3.27
C TRP A 297 19.42 -0.47 -3.56
N GLU A 298 20.43 0.19 -4.12
CA GLU A 298 21.76 -0.39 -4.38
C GLU A 298 22.44 -0.84 -3.07
N ARG A 299 22.33 -0.04 -2.01
CA ARG A 299 22.83 -0.40 -0.69
C ARG A 299 22.13 -1.63 -0.12
N ILE A 300 20.79 -1.72 -0.27
CA ILE A 300 20.03 -2.87 0.19
C ILE A 300 20.43 -4.12 -0.58
N ASP A 301 20.56 -4.04 -1.89
CA ASP A 301 20.96 -5.17 -2.73
C ASP A 301 22.36 -5.70 -2.33
N HIS A 302 23.27 -4.79 -1.91
CA HIS A 302 24.57 -5.17 -1.36
C HIS A 302 24.45 -5.81 0.04
N ASP A 303 23.62 -5.23 0.94
CA ASP A 303 23.54 -5.61 2.36
C ASP A 303 22.66 -6.84 2.62
N PHE A 304 21.74 -7.16 1.70
CA PHE A 304 20.80 -8.25 1.82
C PHE A 304 20.86 -9.18 0.60
N THR A 305 20.67 -10.46 0.85
CA THR A 305 20.43 -11.47 -0.21
C THR A 305 18.94 -11.83 -0.31
N LEU A 306 18.10 -11.25 0.55
CA LEU A 306 16.66 -11.34 0.43
C LEU A 306 16.16 -10.41 -0.69
N PRO A 307 15.17 -10.82 -1.48
CA PRO A 307 14.54 -9.97 -2.46
C PRO A 307 14.13 -8.61 -1.88
N TYR A 308 14.51 -7.55 -2.57
CA TYR A 308 14.02 -6.21 -2.35
C TYR A 308 13.20 -5.75 -3.56
N TYR A 309 12.02 -5.22 -3.33
CA TYR A 309 11.14 -4.67 -4.35
C TYR A 309 11.24 -3.14 -4.33
N PRO A 310 11.58 -2.49 -5.46
CA PRO A 310 11.79 -1.05 -5.48
C PRO A 310 10.50 -0.30 -5.15
N HIS A 311 10.67 0.80 -4.43
CA HIS A 311 9.59 1.62 -3.93
C HIS A 311 9.70 3.04 -4.47
N ILE A 312 8.58 3.64 -4.87
CA ILE A 312 8.47 5.04 -5.26
C ILE A 312 7.42 5.74 -4.40
N SER A 313 7.81 6.81 -3.70
CA SER A 313 6.88 7.76 -3.09
C SER A 313 6.61 8.91 -4.05
N ILE A 314 5.37 9.42 -4.08
CA ILE A 314 4.96 10.52 -4.97
C ILE A 314 5.45 11.85 -4.44
N GLY A 315 5.43 12.01 -3.13
CA GLY A 315 5.84 13.25 -2.48
C GLY A 315 5.87 13.14 -0.96
N TRP A 316 6.08 14.28 -0.34
CA TRP A 316 5.94 14.46 1.10
C TRP A 316 5.66 15.93 1.42
N ASP A 317 4.55 16.19 2.05
CA ASP A 317 4.24 17.43 2.75
C ASP A 317 3.17 17.12 3.80
N ASN A 318 3.59 16.93 5.03
CA ASN A 318 2.71 16.58 6.15
C ASN A 318 2.21 17.83 6.91
N SER A 319 2.22 18.98 6.25
CA SER A 319 1.74 20.25 6.85
C SER A 319 0.24 20.28 7.20
N PRO A 320 -0.63 19.45 6.59
CA PRO A 320 -1.98 19.27 7.11
C PRO A 320 -2.04 18.77 8.55
N ARG A 321 -1.10 17.94 8.95
CA ARG A 321 -1.01 17.34 10.29
C ARG A 321 -0.03 18.07 11.20
N ILE A 322 1.13 18.49 10.69
CA ILE A 322 2.28 18.94 11.48
C ILE A 322 2.75 20.33 11.04
N VAL A 323 2.89 21.26 12.00
CA VAL A 323 3.49 22.57 11.76
C VAL A 323 4.99 22.41 11.45
N LYS A 324 5.50 23.14 10.45
CA LYS A 324 6.89 23.08 9.99
C LYS A 324 7.33 21.70 9.47
N SER A 325 6.43 20.95 8.87
CA SER A 325 6.80 19.74 8.17
C SER A 325 7.81 20.05 7.06
N PRO A 326 8.86 19.24 6.87
CA PRO A 326 9.66 19.28 5.65
C PRO A 326 8.77 18.95 4.45
N ARG A 327 9.13 19.45 3.28
CA ARG A 327 8.36 19.21 2.06
C ARG A 327 9.23 18.91 0.86
N VAL A 328 8.77 18.00 0.06
CA VAL A 328 9.31 17.73 -1.27
C VAL A 328 8.85 18.82 -2.22
N ARG A 329 9.77 19.36 -3.01
CA ARG A 329 9.49 20.32 -4.08
C ARG A 329 9.62 19.64 -5.44
N ASN A 330 8.90 20.18 -6.41
CA ASN A 330 9.02 19.76 -7.81
C ASN A 330 8.68 18.27 -8.06
N ASN A 331 7.80 17.71 -7.24
CA ASN A 331 7.23 16.37 -7.47
C ASN A 331 6.10 16.42 -8.50
N THR A 332 6.43 16.89 -9.70
CA THR A 332 5.48 16.97 -10.83
C THR A 332 5.22 15.58 -11.42
N PRO A 333 4.13 15.41 -12.20
CA PRO A 333 3.89 14.16 -12.92
C PRO A 333 5.06 13.69 -13.79
N GLU A 334 5.79 14.63 -14.43
CA GLU A 334 6.94 14.30 -15.28
C GLU A 334 8.13 13.77 -14.45
N ASN A 335 8.41 14.39 -13.31
CA ASN A 335 9.46 13.92 -12.42
C ASN A 335 9.09 12.59 -11.75
N PHE A 336 7.81 12.39 -11.44
CA PHE A 336 7.30 11.10 -10.96
C PHE A 336 7.41 10.02 -12.03
N GLU A 337 7.09 10.32 -13.30
CA GLU A 337 7.31 9.41 -14.42
C GLU A 337 8.78 8.99 -14.53
N ALA A 338 9.70 9.95 -14.42
CA ALA A 338 11.13 9.65 -14.44
C ALA A 338 11.54 8.69 -13.28
N ALA A 339 10.96 8.85 -12.10
CA ALA A 339 11.16 7.95 -10.96
C ALA A 339 10.61 6.53 -11.23
N LEU A 340 9.42 6.43 -11.81
CA LEU A 340 8.83 5.14 -12.20
C LEU A 340 9.68 4.40 -13.22
N ARG A 341 10.25 5.11 -14.21
CA ARG A 341 11.18 4.52 -15.18
C ARG A 341 12.44 3.97 -14.53
N ARG A 342 12.94 4.60 -13.46
CA ARG A 342 14.07 4.08 -12.68
C ARG A 342 13.70 2.79 -11.93
N ALA A 343 12.50 2.75 -11.32
CA ALA A 343 12.00 1.53 -10.66
C ALA A 343 11.82 0.37 -11.66
N ARG A 344 11.27 0.65 -12.84
CA ARG A 344 11.16 -0.31 -13.92
C ARG A 344 12.54 -0.83 -14.34
N ALA A 345 13.49 0.06 -14.60
CA ALA A 345 14.87 -0.33 -14.97
C ALA A 345 15.55 -1.18 -13.89
N TRP A 346 15.29 -0.90 -12.62
CA TRP A 346 15.76 -1.74 -11.51
C TRP A 346 15.22 -3.17 -11.62
N VAL A 347 13.91 -3.33 -11.79
CA VAL A 347 13.27 -4.65 -11.94
C VAL A 347 13.83 -5.39 -13.15
N ASP A 348 13.99 -4.70 -14.28
CA ASP A 348 14.55 -5.28 -15.52
C ASP A 348 16.00 -5.76 -15.35
N ALA A 349 16.77 -5.08 -14.49
CA ALA A 349 18.14 -5.46 -14.15
C ALA A 349 18.22 -6.68 -13.20
N HIS A 350 17.09 -7.08 -12.60
CA HIS A 350 17.00 -8.19 -11.63
C HIS A 350 16.01 -9.29 -12.10
N PRO A 351 16.24 -9.94 -13.25
CA PRO A 351 15.26 -10.84 -13.88
C PRO A 351 14.94 -12.10 -13.05
N GLY A 352 15.69 -12.37 -11.99
CA GLY A 352 15.43 -13.46 -11.04
C GLY A 352 14.43 -13.11 -9.95
N LEU A 353 14.04 -11.84 -9.84
CA LEU A 353 13.05 -11.37 -8.88
C LEU A 353 11.63 -11.36 -9.49
N HIS A 354 10.65 -11.47 -8.61
CA HIS A 354 9.26 -11.21 -9.01
C HIS A 354 9.13 -9.72 -9.39
N PRO A 355 8.48 -9.35 -10.52
CA PRO A 355 8.50 -7.99 -11.04
C PRO A 355 7.53 -7.06 -10.30
N LEU A 356 7.70 -6.92 -8.98
CA LEU A 356 6.87 -6.08 -8.11
C LEU A 356 7.53 -4.71 -7.90
N ILE A 357 6.74 -3.66 -8.06
CA ILE A 357 7.08 -2.26 -7.74
C ILE A 357 6.02 -1.73 -6.78
N THR A 358 6.43 -1.11 -5.68
CA THR A 358 5.48 -0.50 -4.73
C THR A 358 5.45 1.01 -4.88
N VAL A 359 4.27 1.62 -4.70
CA VAL A 359 4.05 3.06 -4.81
C VAL A 359 3.31 3.58 -3.59
N ASN A 360 3.84 4.56 -2.92
CA ASN A 360 3.13 5.31 -1.89
C ASN A 360 2.65 6.65 -2.48
N SER A 361 1.34 6.81 -2.55
CA SER A 361 0.29 5.87 -2.25
C SER A 361 -0.93 6.12 -3.17
N TRP A 362 -1.98 5.36 -3.01
CA TRP A 362 -3.24 5.65 -3.67
C TRP A 362 -3.86 6.96 -3.13
N ASN A 363 -3.84 7.17 -1.79
CA ASN A 363 -4.69 8.16 -1.14
C ASN A 363 -4.12 8.83 0.14
N GLU A 364 -2.82 8.86 0.39
CA GLU A 364 -2.23 9.58 1.55
C GLU A 364 -2.23 11.11 1.34
N TRP A 365 -3.45 11.69 1.33
CA TRP A 365 -3.69 13.11 1.05
C TRP A 365 -2.96 14.05 2.00
N THR A 366 -2.99 13.77 3.29
CA THR A 366 -2.40 14.64 4.32
C THR A 366 -0.88 14.57 4.37
N GLU A 367 -0.28 13.63 3.63
CA GLU A 367 1.16 13.54 3.39
C GLU A 367 1.58 14.05 2.00
N THR A 368 0.62 14.47 1.17
CA THR A 368 0.84 14.88 -0.23
C THR A 368 1.53 13.77 -1.03
N SER A 369 1.15 12.53 -0.74
CA SER A 369 1.65 11.34 -1.42
C SER A 369 0.46 10.49 -1.88
N TYR A 370 -0.19 10.89 -2.98
CA TYR A 370 -1.42 10.28 -3.47
C TYR A 370 -1.47 10.27 -5.01
N LEU A 371 -2.15 9.26 -5.55
CA LEU A 371 -2.42 9.07 -6.99
C LEU A 371 -3.83 9.53 -7.38
N GLN A 372 -4.76 9.60 -6.45
CA GLN A 372 -6.11 10.11 -6.71
C GLN A 372 -6.04 11.50 -7.34
N PRO A 373 -6.89 11.81 -8.35
CA PRO A 373 -6.77 13.05 -9.11
C PRO A 373 -7.11 14.29 -8.28
N ASP A 374 -6.33 15.35 -8.47
CA ASP A 374 -6.43 16.60 -7.73
C ASP A 374 -6.64 17.83 -8.65
N ASN A 375 -6.88 18.98 -8.03
CA ASN A 375 -7.05 20.24 -8.73
C ASN A 375 -5.76 20.83 -9.30
N VAL A 376 -4.58 20.31 -8.94
CA VAL A 376 -3.27 20.86 -9.36
C VAL A 376 -2.76 20.16 -10.61
N TYR A 377 -2.78 18.82 -10.60
CA TYR A 377 -2.25 18.01 -11.69
C TYR A 377 -3.30 17.16 -12.41
N GLY A 378 -4.57 17.24 -11.98
CA GLY A 378 -5.62 16.40 -12.56
C GLY A 378 -5.30 14.92 -12.43
N TYR A 379 -5.29 14.20 -13.52
CA TYR A 379 -4.91 12.78 -13.61
C TYR A 379 -3.40 12.58 -13.90
N GLY A 380 -2.58 13.61 -13.82
CA GLY A 380 -1.19 13.59 -14.28
C GLY A 380 -0.33 12.47 -13.71
N TYR A 381 -0.46 12.15 -12.43
CA TYR A 381 0.26 11.02 -11.81
C TYR A 381 -0.21 9.66 -12.34
N LEU A 382 -1.52 9.48 -12.52
CA LEU A 382 -2.08 8.26 -13.11
C LEU A 382 -1.64 8.11 -14.58
N GLU A 383 -1.68 9.18 -15.36
CA GLU A 383 -1.19 9.19 -16.72
C GLU A 383 0.31 8.87 -16.84
N ALA A 384 1.11 9.28 -15.84
CA ALA A 384 2.52 8.92 -15.77
C ALA A 384 2.71 7.39 -15.58
N LEU A 385 1.93 6.77 -14.69
CA LEU A 385 1.91 5.31 -14.53
C LEU A 385 1.52 4.60 -15.81
N LYS A 386 0.45 5.09 -16.48
CA LYS A 386 -0.03 4.51 -17.74
C LYS A 386 1.04 4.52 -18.83
N ARG A 387 1.73 5.65 -19.02
CA ARG A 387 2.82 5.75 -20.00
C ARG A 387 3.93 4.74 -19.74
N VAL A 388 4.29 4.51 -18.46
CA VAL A 388 5.42 3.63 -18.13
C VAL A 388 5.04 2.15 -18.15
N PHE A 389 3.83 1.79 -17.71
CA PHE A 389 3.49 0.37 -17.46
C PHE A 389 2.40 -0.19 -18.40
N VAL A 390 1.69 0.65 -19.14
CA VAL A 390 0.64 0.22 -20.07
C VAL A 390 1.03 0.50 -21.52
N ASP A 391 1.42 1.75 -21.84
CA ASP A 391 1.66 2.19 -23.21
C ASP A 391 3.05 1.75 -23.72
N GLU A 392 4.01 1.54 -22.81
CA GLU A 392 5.36 1.03 -23.13
C GLU A 392 5.62 -0.30 -22.39
N PRO A 393 4.95 -1.40 -22.77
CA PRO A 393 5.04 -2.69 -22.09
C PRO A 393 6.40 -3.38 -22.24
#